data_071a04aa0588bf620736b4d043cf8ab3
#
_entry.id   071a04aa0588bf620736b4d043cf8ab3
#
_cell.length_a   1.000
_cell.length_b   1.000
_cell.length_c   1.000
_cell.angle_alpha   90.00
_cell.angle_beta   90.00
_cell.angle_gamma   90.00
#
_symmetry.space_group_name_H-M   'P 1'
#
loop_
_entity.id
_entity.type
_entity.pdbx_description
1 polymer ?
#
loop_
_entity_poly.entity_id
_entity_poly.type
_entity_poly.pdbx_seq_one_letter_code
_entity_poly.pdbx_strand_id
1 'polypeptide(L)'
;MGLFFNNNKRKQKESQEIIIDANNVPAHIAIIMDGNGRWAKERSLPRTMGHRAGMDTIRKIVKECSKLGVRYLTLYAFSTENWKRPQDEVTALMKLVVEFIGKEIDELHKNEVVFNVIGDVSKLPELCQQSIESAKEKTKNNRGLTLNIALNYGGRDEIVSGVREIAQELLNKEINLEDIGEKLISEHLYTRGMPDPDIVIRPSGELRLSNYLLWQSAYSEFWFSNINWPDFTEGDLRKAISDYQNRNRRFGGV
;
A
#
# COMPACT_ATOMS: atom_id res chain seq x y z
N MET A 1 -18.30 -49.12 27.23
CA MET A 1 -16.87 -48.86 27.43
C MET A 1 -16.47 -47.82 26.41
N GLY A 2 -16.46 -46.58 26.82
CA GLY A 2 -16.27 -45.43 25.91
C GLY A 2 -14.81 -45.10 25.75
N LEU A 3 -14.41 -44.74 24.53
CA LEU A 3 -13.15 -44.11 24.22
C LEU A 3 -13.45 -42.70 23.71
N PHE A 4 -13.35 -41.71 24.61
CA PHE A 4 -13.30 -40.30 24.26
C PHE A 4 -11.93 -40.00 23.68
N PHE A 5 -11.83 -39.77 22.38
CA PHE A 5 -10.65 -39.17 21.78
C PHE A 5 -10.71 -37.65 21.93
N ASN A 6 -9.90 -37.18 22.84
CA ASN A 6 -9.69 -35.77 23.12
C ASN A 6 -8.76 -35.17 22.04
N ASN A 7 -9.33 -34.48 21.05
CA ASN A 7 -8.60 -33.88 19.95
C ASN A 7 -8.41 -32.36 20.15
N ASN A 8 -7.80 -31.98 21.29
CA ASN A 8 -7.42 -30.60 21.58
C ASN A 8 -5.90 -30.48 21.71
N LYS A 9 -5.20 -30.71 20.59
CA LYS A 9 -3.80 -30.28 20.41
C LYS A 9 -3.69 -29.37 19.21
N ARG A 10 -4.37 -28.22 19.23
CA ARG A 10 -3.84 -27.07 18.49
C ARG A 10 -2.60 -26.62 19.23
N LYS A 11 -1.47 -27.03 18.71
CA LYS A 11 -0.15 -26.58 19.13
C LYS A 11 -0.16 -25.05 19.19
N GLN A 12 -0.06 -24.49 20.39
CA GLN A 12 0.56 -23.19 20.60
C GLN A 12 1.99 -23.33 20.06
N LYS A 13 2.21 -22.94 18.79
CA LYS A 13 3.53 -22.56 18.35
C LYS A 13 3.84 -21.31 19.16
N GLU A 14 4.73 -21.42 20.12
CA GLU A 14 5.43 -20.28 20.68
C GLU A 14 5.85 -19.41 19.49
N SER A 15 5.27 -18.23 19.38
CA SER A 15 5.70 -17.24 18.41
C SER A 15 7.08 -16.79 18.85
N GLN A 16 8.14 -17.40 18.30
CA GLN A 16 9.48 -16.83 18.42
C GLN A 16 9.35 -15.36 18.02
N GLU A 17 9.69 -14.48 18.92
CA GLU A 17 9.67 -13.05 18.67
C GLU A 17 10.59 -12.77 17.49
N ILE A 18 10.02 -12.31 16.36
CA ILE A 18 10.80 -12.00 15.16
C ILE A 18 11.60 -10.75 15.47
N ILE A 19 12.90 -10.91 15.64
CA ILE A 19 13.84 -9.82 15.89
C ILE A 19 14.11 -9.12 14.55
N ILE A 20 13.88 -7.81 14.52
CA ILE A 20 14.15 -6.94 13.37
C ILE A 20 15.42 -6.14 13.68
N ASP A 21 16.38 -6.17 12.76
CA ASP A 21 17.54 -5.28 12.83
C ASP A 21 17.10 -3.85 12.50
N ALA A 22 17.17 -2.98 13.50
CA ALA A 22 16.77 -1.59 13.38
C ALA A 22 17.63 -0.77 12.39
N ASN A 23 18.84 -1.24 12.06
CA ASN A 23 19.73 -0.57 11.10
C ASN A 23 19.45 -0.98 9.65
N ASN A 24 18.63 -1.99 9.41
CA ASN A 24 18.33 -2.52 8.08
C ASN A 24 16.81 -2.61 7.83
N VAL A 25 16.04 -1.67 8.37
CA VAL A 25 14.60 -1.58 8.12
C VAL A 25 14.37 -1.00 6.71
N PRO A 26 13.48 -1.59 5.88
CA PRO A 26 13.14 -1.03 4.59
C PRO A 26 12.60 0.40 4.76
N ALA A 27 13.15 1.33 3.97
CA ALA A 27 12.73 2.73 4.03
C ALA A 27 11.31 2.93 3.47
N HIS A 28 10.96 2.15 2.44
CA HIS A 28 9.67 2.20 1.78
C HIS A 28 9.10 0.79 1.60
N ILE A 29 7.92 0.56 2.15
CA ILE A 29 7.14 -0.68 2.01
C ILE A 29 5.91 -0.38 1.15
N ALA A 30 5.69 -1.17 0.10
CA ALA A 30 4.48 -1.10 -0.72
C ALA A 30 3.64 -2.37 -0.53
N ILE A 31 2.32 -2.23 -0.35
CA ILE A 31 1.43 -3.37 -0.08
C ILE A 31 0.24 -3.37 -1.03
N ILE A 32 0.00 -4.51 -1.69
CA ILE A 32 -1.23 -4.78 -2.42
C ILE A 32 -2.22 -5.45 -1.47
N MET A 33 -3.25 -4.74 -1.04
CA MET A 33 -4.24 -5.19 -0.05
C MET A 33 -5.26 -6.15 -0.68
N ASP A 34 -4.81 -7.36 -1.04
CA ASP A 34 -5.62 -8.36 -1.74
C ASP A 34 -6.26 -9.38 -0.78
N GLY A 35 -7.33 -10.03 -1.25
CA GLY A 35 -8.01 -11.09 -0.52
C GLY A 35 -9.25 -10.67 0.27
N ASN A 36 -9.61 -9.37 0.32
CA ASN A 36 -10.80 -8.88 1.04
C ASN A 36 -12.09 -9.64 0.64
N GLY A 37 -12.31 -9.82 -0.67
CA GLY A 37 -13.48 -10.53 -1.18
C GLY A 37 -13.46 -12.03 -0.87
N ARG A 38 -12.30 -12.69 -0.92
CA ARG A 38 -12.13 -14.11 -0.57
C ARG A 38 -12.39 -14.33 0.91
N TRP A 39 -11.83 -13.48 1.76
CA TRP A 39 -12.06 -13.49 3.20
C TRP A 39 -13.54 -13.41 3.56
N ALA A 40 -14.29 -12.51 2.92
CA ALA A 40 -15.72 -12.37 3.13
C ALA A 40 -16.48 -13.61 2.65
N LYS A 41 -16.16 -14.14 1.46
CA LYS A 41 -16.77 -15.35 0.89
C LYS A 41 -16.59 -16.58 1.80
N GLU A 42 -15.39 -16.78 2.34
CA GLU A 42 -15.08 -17.87 3.27
C GLU A 42 -15.91 -17.83 4.56
N ARG A 43 -16.40 -16.63 4.91
CA ARG A 43 -17.23 -16.37 6.11
C ARG A 43 -18.71 -16.17 5.78
N SER A 44 -19.13 -16.41 4.53
CA SER A 44 -20.50 -16.17 4.05
C SER A 44 -20.98 -14.74 4.29
N LEU A 45 -20.06 -13.77 4.17
CA LEU A 45 -20.32 -12.35 4.36
C LEU A 45 -20.35 -11.61 3.01
N PRO A 46 -21.08 -10.49 2.91
CA PRO A 46 -20.98 -9.59 1.77
C PRO A 46 -19.55 -9.10 1.56
N ARG A 47 -19.14 -8.89 0.31
CA ARG A 47 -17.78 -8.46 -0.06
C ARG A 47 -17.36 -7.16 0.61
N THR A 48 -18.29 -6.25 0.81
CA THR A 48 -18.09 -4.98 1.52
C THR A 48 -17.63 -5.15 2.97
N MET A 49 -18.03 -6.24 3.64
CA MET A 49 -17.56 -6.55 4.99
C MET A 49 -16.09 -6.96 5.01
N GLY A 50 -15.60 -7.63 3.95
CA GLY A 50 -14.17 -7.91 3.80
C GLY A 50 -13.34 -6.64 3.64
N HIS A 51 -13.82 -5.68 2.85
CA HIS A 51 -13.16 -4.37 2.71
C HIS A 51 -13.15 -3.61 4.03
N ARG A 52 -14.25 -3.64 4.79
CA ARG A 52 -14.32 -3.02 6.11
C ARG A 52 -13.36 -3.65 7.11
N ALA A 53 -13.27 -4.97 7.16
CA ALA A 53 -12.29 -5.68 7.98
C ALA A 53 -10.84 -5.35 7.57
N GLY A 54 -10.58 -5.18 6.27
CA GLY A 54 -9.28 -4.74 5.76
C GLY A 54 -8.85 -3.35 6.24
N MET A 55 -9.78 -2.46 6.58
CA MET A 55 -9.46 -1.14 7.15
C MET A 55 -8.86 -1.26 8.56
N ASP A 56 -9.33 -2.20 9.38
CA ASP A 56 -8.75 -2.44 10.71
C ASP A 56 -7.31 -2.96 10.60
N THR A 57 -7.03 -3.73 9.56
CA THR A 57 -5.66 -4.17 9.24
C THR A 57 -4.76 -2.99 8.86
N ILE A 58 -5.25 -2.03 8.06
CA ILE A 58 -4.48 -0.81 7.71
C ILE A 58 -3.99 -0.13 8.99
N ARG A 59 -4.88 0.12 9.97
CA ARG A 59 -4.54 0.79 11.23
C ARG A 59 -3.40 0.09 11.97
N LYS A 60 -3.46 -1.24 12.09
CA LYS A 60 -2.43 -2.04 12.74
C LYS A 60 -1.09 -1.96 12.02
N ILE A 61 -1.10 -2.08 10.70
CA ILE A 61 0.11 -2.07 9.87
C ILE A 61 0.76 -0.68 9.86
N VAL A 62 -0.02 0.41 9.78
CA VAL A 62 0.50 1.78 9.89
C VAL A 62 1.20 1.99 11.22
N LYS A 63 0.59 1.58 12.34
CA LYS A 63 1.19 1.68 13.68
C LYS A 63 2.49 0.89 13.77
N GLU A 64 2.50 -0.33 13.25
CA GLU A 64 3.68 -1.19 13.30
C GLU A 64 4.81 -0.65 12.41
N CYS A 65 4.51 -0.18 11.19
CA CYS A 65 5.48 0.49 10.33
C CYS A 65 6.10 1.72 11.02
N SER A 66 5.27 2.56 11.61
CA SER A 66 5.73 3.75 12.35
C SER A 66 6.67 3.36 13.52
N LYS A 67 6.28 2.35 14.30
CA LYS A 67 7.09 1.81 15.43
C LYS A 67 8.43 1.24 14.98
N LEU A 68 8.48 0.60 13.81
CA LEU A 68 9.69 0.01 13.25
C LEU A 68 10.60 1.02 12.56
N GLY A 69 10.19 2.27 12.40
CA GLY A 69 10.98 3.31 11.74
C GLY A 69 10.90 3.29 10.21
N VAL A 70 9.90 2.64 9.63
CA VAL A 70 9.60 2.73 8.18
C VAL A 70 9.23 4.17 7.85
N ARG A 71 9.83 4.72 6.79
CA ARG A 71 9.59 6.12 6.40
C ARG A 71 8.40 6.29 5.47
N TYR A 72 8.18 5.33 4.58
CA TYR A 72 7.11 5.36 3.58
C TYR A 72 6.34 4.04 3.57
N LEU A 73 5.03 4.12 3.61
CA LEU A 73 4.13 2.98 3.43
C LEU A 73 3.13 3.33 2.33
N THR A 74 3.17 2.60 1.22
CA THR A 74 2.22 2.78 0.12
C THR A 74 1.25 1.61 0.07
N LEU A 75 -0.06 1.90 0.12
CA LEU A 75 -1.14 0.90 0.15
C LEU A 75 -2.00 1.00 -1.11
N TYR A 76 -2.15 -0.11 -1.85
CA TYR A 76 -3.00 -0.17 -3.05
C TYR A 76 -4.45 -0.38 -2.67
N ALA A 77 -5.23 0.71 -2.63
CA ALA A 77 -6.61 0.69 -2.19
C ALA A 77 -7.63 0.60 -3.35
N PHE A 78 -7.39 1.31 -4.47
CA PHE A 78 -8.30 1.32 -5.61
C PHE A 78 -7.54 1.54 -6.92
N SER A 79 -7.60 0.55 -7.82
CA SER A 79 -6.96 0.63 -9.13
C SER A 79 -7.86 1.24 -10.20
N THR A 80 -7.27 1.74 -11.29
CA THR A 80 -8.01 2.19 -12.47
C THR A 80 -8.91 1.10 -13.06
N GLU A 81 -8.52 -0.17 -12.96
CA GLU A 81 -9.33 -1.31 -13.42
C GLU A 81 -10.56 -1.55 -12.53
N ASN A 82 -10.56 -1.08 -11.28
CA ASN A 82 -11.67 -1.31 -10.35
C ASN A 82 -12.95 -0.54 -10.74
N TRP A 83 -12.87 0.47 -11.59
CA TRP A 83 -14.05 1.12 -12.15
C TRP A 83 -14.94 0.18 -12.97
N LYS A 84 -14.39 -0.94 -13.46
CA LYS A 84 -15.15 -1.99 -14.18
C LYS A 84 -15.97 -2.89 -13.27
N ARG A 85 -15.86 -2.75 -11.96
CA ARG A 85 -16.66 -3.50 -10.98
C ARG A 85 -18.12 -3.02 -10.97
N PRO A 86 -19.06 -3.81 -10.41
CA PRO A 86 -20.43 -3.35 -10.21
C PRO A 86 -20.47 -2.00 -9.50
N GLN A 87 -21.37 -1.11 -9.95
CA GLN A 87 -21.42 0.28 -9.49
C GLN A 87 -21.72 0.43 -7.99
N ASP A 88 -22.49 -0.49 -7.43
CA ASP A 88 -22.77 -0.57 -5.99
C ASP A 88 -21.52 -0.89 -5.18
N GLU A 89 -20.64 -1.78 -5.67
CA GLU A 89 -19.35 -2.08 -5.05
C GLU A 89 -18.43 -0.85 -5.11
N VAL A 90 -18.31 -0.20 -6.27
CA VAL A 90 -17.50 1.03 -6.43
C VAL A 90 -17.97 2.13 -5.48
N THR A 91 -19.29 2.35 -5.42
CA THR A 91 -19.88 3.35 -4.52
C THR A 91 -19.59 3.03 -3.05
N ALA A 92 -19.69 1.75 -2.66
CA ALA A 92 -19.37 1.33 -1.30
C ALA A 92 -17.88 1.54 -0.98
N LEU A 93 -16.97 1.26 -1.92
CA LEU A 93 -15.53 1.49 -1.74
C LEU A 93 -15.22 2.98 -1.56
N MET A 94 -15.82 3.87 -2.35
CA MET A 94 -15.63 5.32 -2.20
C MET A 94 -16.14 5.82 -0.85
N LYS A 95 -17.29 5.33 -0.39
CA LYS A 95 -17.78 5.64 0.97
C LYS A 95 -16.82 5.15 2.06
N LEU A 96 -16.21 3.97 1.90
CA LEU A 96 -15.23 3.45 2.83
C LEU A 96 -13.95 4.30 2.89
N VAL A 97 -13.51 4.88 1.77
CA VAL A 97 -12.37 5.82 1.76
C VAL A 97 -12.67 7.05 2.62
N VAL A 98 -13.85 7.67 2.43
CA VAL A 98 -14.27 8.84 3.22
C VAL A 98 -14.40 8.48 4.70
N GLU A 99 -15.00 7.31 5.00
CA GLU A 99 -15.15 6.81 6.37
C GLU A 99 -13.80 6.57 7.04
N PHE A 100 -12.84 5.98 6.32
CA PHE A 100 -11.48 5.74 6.82
C PHE A 100 -10.80 7.06 7.18
N ILE A 101 -10.78 8.01 6.23
CA ILE A 101 -10.17 9.31 6.46
C ILE A 101 -10.80 9.97 7.68
N GLY A 102 -12.13 10.06 7.74
CA GLY A 102 -12.83 10.73 8.83
C GLY A 102 -12.59 10.10 10.21
N LYS A 103 -12.35 8.79 10.27
CA LYS A 103 -12.11 8.09 11.53
C LYS A 103 -10.64 8.10 11.98
N GLU A 104 -9.72 8.06 11.02
CA GLU A 104 -8.31 7.81 11.34
C GLU A 104 -7.45 9.08 11.34
N ILE A 105 -7.91 10.16 10.69
CA ILE A 105 -7.05 11.32 10.46
C ILE A 105 -6.55 11.98 11.74
N ASP A 106 -7.36 12.01 12.80
CA ASP A 106 -6.97 12.58 14.08
C ASP A 106 -5.87 11.76 14.76
N GLU A 107 -5.99 10.43 14.70
CA GLU A 107 -5.01 9.52 15.25
C GLU A 107 -3.72 9.52 14.41
N LEU A 108 -3.84 9.56 13.09
CA LEU A 108 -2.69 9.69 12.18
C LEU A 108 -1.92 10.97 12.48
N HIS A 109 -2.61 12.11 12.60
CA HIS A 109 -1.98 13.39 12.93
C HIS A 109 -1.30 13.36 14.31
N LYS A 110 -1.97 12.82 15.32
CA LYS A 110 -1.39 12.67 16.68
C LYS A 110 -0.12 11.83 16.70
N ASN A 111 -0.02 10.84 15.81
CA ASN A 111 1.15 9.96 15.65
C ASN A 111 2.16 10.48 14.63
N GLU A 112 2.11 11.75 14.26
CA GLU A 112 3.02 12.39 13.31
C GLU A 112 3.05 11.74 11.92
N VAL A 113 1.98 11.01 11.52
CA VAL A 113 1.89 10.39 10.19
C VAL A 113 1.48 11.44 9.16
N VAL A 114 2.24 11.54 8.08
CA VAL A 114 1.88 12.34 6.89
C VAL A 114 0.94 11.52 6.04
N PHE A 115 -0.28 12.00 5.81
CA PHE A 115 -1.24 11.35 4.90
C PHE A 115 -1.08 11.91 3.49
N ASN A 116 -0.94 11.01 2.52
CA ASN A 116 -0.83 11.37 1.11
C ASN A 116 -1.64 10.40 0.24
N VAL A 117 -1.99 10.83 -0.97
CA VAL A 117 -2.68 10.02 -1.97
C VAL A 117 -1.89 10.07 -3.28
N ILE A 118 -1.69 8.92 -3.91
CA ILE A 118 -1.13 8.79 -5.25
C ILE A 118 -2.19 8.25 -6.22
N GLY A 119 -2.18 8.75 -7.45
CA GLY A 119 -3.16 8.45 -8.50
C GLY A 119 -3.96 9.68 -8.93
N ASP A 120 -4.82 9.51 -9.92
CA ASP A 120 -5.66 10.59 -10.45
C ASP A 120 -6.91 10.80 -9.60
N VAL A 121 -6.79 11.67 -8.59
CA VAL A 121 -7.89 11.99 -7.66
C VAL A 121 -9.01 12.80 -8.31
N SER A 122 -8.77 13.45 -9.47
CA SER A 122 -9.76 14.30 -10.14
C SER A 122 -11.01 13.53 -10.60
N LYS A 123 -10.87 12.22 -10.80
CA LYS A 123 -11.96 11.31 -11.20
C LYS A 123 -12.73 10.71 -10.04
N LEU A 124 -12.31 10.95 -8.80
CA LEU A 124 -13.00 10.48 -7.61
C LEU A 124 -14.25 11.35 -7.34
N PRO A 125 -15.27 10.82 -6.64
CA PRO A 125 -16.39 11.64 -6.18
C PRO A 125 -15.92 12.86 -5.38
N GLU A 126 -16.61 13.99 -5.53
CA GLU A 126 -16.23 15.26 -4.91
C GLU A 126 -15.99 15.15 -3.39
N LEU A 127 -16.86 14.43 -2.69
CA LEU A 127 -16.71 14.20 -1.24
C LEU A 127 -15.40 13.47 -0.90
N CYS A 128 -14.95 12.54 -1.76
CA CYS A 128 -13.64 11.88 -1.58
C CYS A 128 -12.50 12.88 -1.78
N GLN A 129 -12.57 13.72 -2.83
CA GLN A 129 -11.56 14.74 -3.11
C GLN A 129 -11.43 15.72 -1.95
N GLN A 130 -12.55 16.25 -1.45
CA GLN A 130 -12.57 17.16 -0.29
C GLN A 130 -11.99 16.52 0.98
N SER A 131 -12.36 15.26 1.25
CA SER A 131 -11.83 14.52 2.42
C SER A 131 -10.33 14.28 2.32
N ILE A 132 -9.83 13.94 1.12
CA ILE A 132 -8.40 13.74 0.86
C ILE A 132 -7.64 15.05 1.08
N GLU A 133 -8.10 16.16 0.50
CA GLU A 133 -7.42 17.44 0.61
C GLU A 133 -7.38 17.95 2.06
N SER A 134 -8.50 17.83 2.79
CA SER A 134 -8.55 18.15 4.22
C SER A 134 -7.56 17.32 5.05
N ALA A 135 -7.44 16.02 4.75
CA ALA A 135 -6.52 15.13 5.45
C ALA A 135 -5.05 15.47 5.15
N LYS A 136 -4.72 15.75 3.88
CA LYS A 136 -3.38 16.20 3.47
C LYS A 136 -3.00 17.49 4.17
N GLU A 137 -3.88 18.50 4.13
CA GLU A 137 -3.65 19.80 4.78
C GLU A 137 -3.42 19.65 6.28
N LYS A 138 -4.22 18.82 6.97
CA LYS A 138 -4.10 18.57 8.40
C LYS A 138 -2.77 17.93 8.80
N THR A 139 -2.20 17.08 7.94
CA THR A 139 -1.01 16.29 8.25
C THR A 139 0.27 16.77 7.57
N LYS A 140 0.23 17.82 6.75
CA LYS A 140 1.36 18.30 5.92
C LYS A 140 2.64 18.64 6.69
N ASN A 141 2.49 19.04 7.96
CA ASN A 141 3.62 19.44 8.81
C ASN A 141 4.14 18.31 9.71
N ASN A 142 3.53 17.11 9.64
CA ASN A 142 3.99 15.95 10.37
C ASN A 142 5.35 15.47 9.84
N ARG A 143 6.11 14.74 10.67
CA ARG A 143 7.50 14.34 10.34
C ARG A 143 7.77 12.86 10.52
N GLY A 144 6.73 12.06 10.78
CA GLY A 144 6.85 10.62 10.96
C GLY A 144 6.69 9.84 9.65
N LEU A 145 6.04 8.69 9.72
CA LEU A 145 5.73 7.85 8.56
C LEU A 145 4.90 8.61 7.53
N THR A 146 5.26 8.54 6.26
CA THR A 146 4.40 8.96 5.16
C THR A 146 3.54 7.79 4.70
N LEU A 147 2.22 7.89 4.91
CA LEU A 147 1.22 6.94 4.46
C LEU A 147 0.66 7.39 3.10
N ASN A 148 1.00 6.67 2.03
CA ASN A 148 0.45 6.89 0.70
C ASN A 148 -0.69 5.90 0.45
N ILE A 149 -1.85 6.40 0.08
CA ILE A 149 -2.97 5.56 -0.38
C ILE A 149 -3.07 5.69 -1.90
N ALA A 150 -2.85 4.60 -2.62
CA ALA A 150 -3.01 4.57 -4.06
C ALA A 150 -4.51 4.43 -4.41
N LEU A 151 -5.10 5.52 -4.91
CA LEU A 151 -6.51 5.64 -5.28
C LEU A 151 -6.64 6.05 -6.74
N ASN A 152 -7.51 5.37 -7.48
CA ASN A 152 -7.61 5.53 -8.93
C ASN A 152 -6.23 5.51 -9.58
N TYR A 153 -5.42 4.57 -9.13
CA TYR A 153 -4.03 4.41 -9.52
C TYR A 153 -3.85 3.24 -10.48
N GLY A 154 -2.95 3.41 -11.44
CA GLY A 154 -2.43 2.36 -12.31
C GLY A 154 -1.08 2.78 -12.87
N GLY A 155 -0.05 1.92 -12.76
CA GLY A 155 1.31 2.26 -13.16
C GLY A 155 1.45 2.62 -14.65
N ARG A 156 0.65 1.99 -15.51
CA ARG A 156 0.61 2.37 -16.94
C ARG A 156 0.01 3.76 -17.14
N ASP A 157 -1.09 4.08 -16.45
CA ASP A 157 -1.71 5.40 -16.50
C ASP A 157 -0.77 6.47 -15.95
N GLU A 158 -0.09 6.19 -14.84
CA GLU A 158 0.90 7.08 -14.22
C GLU A 158 2.03 7.41 -15.20
N ILE A 159 2.62 6.39 -15.83
CA ILE A 159 3.70 6.58 -16.82
C ILE A 159 3.21 7.42 -18.00
N VAL A 160 2.01 7.14 -18.52
CA VAL A 160 1.43 7.91 -19.63
C VAL A 160 1.18 9.36 -19.21
N SER A 161 0.73 9.61 -17.97
CA SER A 161 0.55 10.97 -17.44
C SER A 161 1.88 11.71 -17.36
N GLY A 162 2.92 11.10 -16.79
CA GLY A 162 4.26 11.69 -16.71
C GLY A 162 4.86 12.00 -18.10
N VAL A 163 4.70 11.09 -19.06
CA VAL A 163 5.13 11.33 -20.45
C VAL A 163 4.42 12.52 -21.08
N ARG A 164 3.12 12.71 -20.79
CA ARG A 164 2.37 13.88 -21.30
C ARG A 164 2.84 15.20 -20.68
N GLU A 165 3.13 15.20 -19.38
CA GLU A 165 3.66 16.37 -18.68
C GLU A 165 5.04 16.73 -19.25
N ILE A 166 5.95 15.78 -19.40
CA ILE A 166 7.29 15.95 -20.02
C ILE A 166 7.16 16.48 -21.46
N ALA A 167 6.26 15.91 -22.26
CA ALA A 167 6.03 16.38 -23.62
C ALA A 167 5.54 17.84 -23.67
N GLN A 168 4.69 18.25 -22.72
CA GLN A 168 4.21 19.63 -22.62
C GLN A 168 5.34 20.59 -22.23
N GLU A 169 6.20 20.21 -21.26
CA GLU A 169 7.38 20.99 -20.89
C GLU A 169 8.36 21.16 -22.06
N LEU A 170 8.56 20.09 -22.84
CA LEU A 170 9.38 20.14 -24.05
C LEU A 170 8.81 21.09 -25.10
N LEU A 171 7.50 21.04 -25.35
CA LEU A 171 6.81 21.96 -26.27
C LEU A 171 6.88 23.42 -25.81
N ASN A 172 6.81 23.63 -24.49
CA ASN A 172 6.96 24.95 -23.86
C ASN A 172 8.42 25.43 -23.84
N LYS A 173 9.40 24.62 -24.23
CA LYS A 173 10.85 24.87 -24.16
C LYS A 173 11.37 25.08 -22.73
N GLU A 174 10.74 24.44 -21.77
CA GLU A 174 11.15 24.42 -20.36
C GLU A 174 12.27 23.40 -20.12
N ILE A 175 12.31 22.36 -20.96
CA ILE A 175 13.34 21.31 -21.01
C ILE A 175 13.80 21.06 -22.47
N ASN A 176 14.94 20.37 -22.64
CA ASN A 176 15.44 19.90 -23.93
C ASN A 176 15.25 18.36 -24.04
N LEU A 177 15.37 17.83 -25.26
CA LEU A 177 15.25 16.39 -25.50
C LEU A 177 16.31 15.58 -24.72
N GLU A 178 17.50 16.11 -24.57
CA GLU A 178 18.63 15.51 -23.88
C GLU A 178 18.42 15.41 -22.35
N ASP A 179 17.52 16.20 -21.80
CA ASP A 179 17.16 16.18 -20.37
C ASP A 179 16.26 14.97 -20.03
N ILE A 180 15.66 14.33 -21.05
CA ILE A 180 14.76 13.19 -20.86
C ILE A 180 15.55 11.94 -20.50
N GLY A 181 15.55 11.59 -19.22
CA GLY A 181 16.19 10.41 -18.65
C GLY A 181 15.36 9.82 -17.50
N GLU A 182 15.85 8.73 -16.91
CA GLU A 182 15.14 8.03 -15.82
C GLU A 182 14.79 8.96 -14.65
N LYS A 183 15.68 9.90 -14.33
CA LYS A 183 15.47 10.88 -13.26
C LYS A 183 14.26 11.77 -13.57
N LEU A 184 14.23 12.37 -14.77
CA LEU A 184 13.12 13.24 -15.16
C LEU A 184 11.79 12.49 -15.18
N ILE A 185 11.77 11.25 -15.70
CA ILE A 185 10.57 10.41 -15.65
C ILE A 185 10.13 10.21 -14.20
N SER A 186 11.03 9.84 -13.30
CA SER A 186 10.71 9.62 -11.87
C SER A 186 10.17 10.89 -11.19
N GLU A 187 10.63 12.07 -11.59
CA GLU A 187 10.15 13.37 -11.10
C GLU A 187 8.75 13.74 -11.59
N HIS A 188 8.25 13.05 -12.65
CA HIS A 188 6.90 13.23 -13.19
C HIS A 188 5.93 12.09 -12.81
N LEU A 189 6.37 11.15 -11.96
CA LEU A 189 5.47 10.14 -11.41
C LEU A 189 4.77 10.64 -10.13
N TYR A 190 3.66 10.00 -9.76
CA TYR A 190 2.94 10.33 -8.52
C TYR A 190 3.77 10.12 -7.25
N THR A 191 4.85 9.34 -7.35
CA THR A 191 5.79 9.03 -6.27
C THR A 191 6.99 10.00 -6.20
N ARG A 192 6.96 11.09 -6.96
CA ARG A 192 8.07 12.08 -6.97
C ARG A 192 8.45 12.52 -5.55
N GLY A 193 9.74 12.62 -5.33
CA GLY A 193 10.29 13.00 -4.02
C GLY A 193 10.33 11.88 -2.97
N MET A 194 9.86 10.69 -3.31
CA MET A 194 9.93 9.50 -2.47
C MET A 194 10.94 8.49 -3.04
N PRO A 195 11.61 7.71 -2.20
CA PRO A 195 12.42 6.59 -2.68
C PRO A 195 11.51 5.49 -3.26
N ASP A 196 12.03 4.71 -4.19
CA ASP A 196 11.38 3.50 -4.66
C ASP A 196 11.14 2.51 -3.51
N PRO A 197 10.11 1.64 -3.59
CA PRO A 197 9.87 0.66 -2.55
C PRO A 197 10.99 -0.37 -2.47
N ASP A 198 11.52 -0.57 -1.27
CA ASP A 198 12.48 -1.64 -0.99
C ASP A 198 11.85 -3.02 -1.09
N ILE A 199 10.58 -3.11 -0.66
CA ILE A 199 9.81 -4.35 -0.67
C ILE A 199 8.37 -4.12 -1.09
N VAL A 200 7.87 -4.98 -1.98
CA VAL A 200 6.45 -5.07 -2.35
C VAL A 200 5.86 -6.32 -1.72
N ILE A 201 4.85 -6.13 -0.87
CA ILE A 201 4.15 -7.21 -0.17
C ILE A 201 2.80 -7.45 -0.85
N ARG A 202 2.50 -8.72 -1.17
CA ARG A 202 1.16 -9.09 -1.63
C ARG A 202 0.67 -10.34 -0.92
N PRO A 203 -0.28 -10.21 0.01
CA PRO A 203 -1.01 -11.33 0.59
C PRO A 203 -1.99 -11.96 -0.43
N SER A 204 -2.62 -13.06 -0.05
CA SER A 204 -3.69 -13.78 -0.74
C SER A 204 -3.31 -14.73 -1.90
N GLY A 205 -2.01 -15.09 -2.01
CA GLY A 205 -1.54 -16.15 -2.91
C GLY A 205 -1.38 -15.75 -4.38
N GLU A 206 -1.55 -14.47 -4.71
CA GLU A 206 -1.42 -13.99 -6.08
C GLU A 206 0.00 -13.49 -6.36
N LEU A 207 0.62 -13.97 -7.44
CA LEU A 207 2.03 -13.71 -7.79
C LEU A 207 2.14 -12.74 -8.97
N ARG A 208 1.51 -11.58 -8.88
CA ARG A 208 1.53 -10.53 -9.91
C ARG A 208 1.44 -9.13 -9.30
N LEU A 209 1.92 -8.10 -10.00
CA LEU A 209 1.89 -6.70 -9.57
C LEU A 209 0.55 -6.01 -9.79
N SER A 210 -0.26 -6.52 -10.72
CA SER A 210 -1.57 -5.93 -11.06
C SER A 210 -1.52 -4.43 -11.36
N ASN A 211 -0.55 -4.01 -12.20
CA ASN A 211 -0.37 -2.62 -12.61
C ASN A 211 0.01 -1.67 -11.46
N TYR A 212 0.59 -2.19 -10.37
CA TYR A 212 0.99 -1.41 -9.20
C TYR A 212 2.48 -1.08 -9.23
N LEU A 213 2.83 0.20 -9.09
CA LEU A 213 4.18 0.75 -8.98
C LEU A 213 5.17 0.13 -9.98
N LEU A 214 4.79 0.06 -11.29
CA LEU A 214 5.57 -0.67 -12.31
C LEU A 214 6.97 -0.11 -12.49
N TRP A 215 7.11 1.22 -12.54
CA TRP A 215 8.39 1.90 -12.65
C TRP A 215 9.22 1.72 -11.39
N GLN A 216 8.60 2.02 -10.26
CA GLN A 216 9.25 2.11 -8.96
C GLN A 216 9.67 0.74 -8.39
N SER A 217 9.03 -0.36 -8.84
CA SER A 217 9.34 -1.70 -8.34
C SER A 217 10.46 -2.42 -9.08
N ALA A 218 11.19 -1.72 -9.97
CA ALA A 218 12.23 -2.31 -10.80
C ALA A 218 13.31 -3.09 -10.01
N TYR A 219 13.65 -2.62 -8.81
CA TYR A 219 14.61 -3.25 -7.90
C TYR A 219 14.04 -3.62 -6.54
N SER A 220 12.71 -3.64 -6.41
CA SER A 220 12.04 -4.04 -5.18
C SER A 220 12.18 -5.54 -4.94
N GLU A 221 12.34 -5.92 -3.68
CA GLU A 221 12.14 -7.30 -3.27
C GLU A 221 10.64 -7.62 -3.20
N PHE A 222 10.25 -8.85 -3.54
CA PHE A 222 8.84 -9.27 -3.47
C PHE A 222 8.63 -10.28 -2.34
N TRP A 223 7.56 -10.05 -1.57
CA TRP A 223 7.12 -10.98 -0.55
C TRP A 223 5.64 -11.34 -0.77
N PHE A 224 5.35 -12.63 -0.90
CA PHE A 224 4.02 -13.16 -1.15
C PHE A 224 3.59 -14.10 -0.03
N SER A 225 2.29 -14.10 0.31
CA SER A 225 1.71 -15.05 1.27
C SER A 225 0.31 -15.45 0.87
N ASN A 226 -0.18 -16.57 1.41
CA ASN A 226 -1.55 -17.08 1.20
C ASN A 226 -2.58 -16.46 2.18
N ILE A 227 -2.16 -15.56 3.07
CA ILE A 227 -3.01 -14.92 4.06
C ILE A 227 -3.86 -13.87 3.35
N ASN A 228 -5.19 -13.85 3.55
CA ASN A 228 -6.03 -12.78 3.05
C ASN A 228 -5.75 -11.47 3.83
N TRP A 229 -5.81 -10.31 3.15
CA TRP A 229 -5.49 -9.02 3.77
C TRP A 229 -6.17 -8.75 5.13
N PRO A 230 -7.48 -9.05 5.34
CA PRO A 230 -8.10 -8.82 6.65
C PRO A 230 -7.51 -9.66 7.80
N ASP A 231 -6.87 -10.78 7.49
CA ASP A 231 -6.20 -11.65 8.47
C ASP A 231 -4.68 -11.40 8.56
N PHE A 232 -4.14 -10.45 7.77
CA PHE A 232 -2.73 -10.07 7.80
C PHE A 232 -2.40 -9.31 9.09
N THR A 233 -1.36 -9.74 9.78
CA THR A 233 -1.00 -9.27 11.12
C THR A 233 0.31 -8.49 11.13
N GLU A 234 0.58 -7.81 12.25
CA GLU A 234 1.87 -7.20 12.55
C GLU A 234 3.01 -8.23 12.54
N GLY A 235 2.72 -9.47 12.96
CA GLY A 235 3.65 -10.59 12.91
C GLY A 235 4.02 -10.98 11.46
N ASP A 236 3.06 -10.94 10.53
CA ASP A 236 3.31 -11.21 9.12
C ASP A 236 4.13 -10.09 8.47
N LEU A 237 3.88 -8.83 8.85
CA LEU A 237 4.71 -7.70 8.44
C LEU A 237 6.15 -7.86 8.92
N ARG A 238 6.35 -8.20 10.20
CA ARG A 238 7.68 -8.46 10.76
C ARG A 238 8.38 -9.61 10.04
N LYS A 239 7.63 -10.66 9.70
CA LYS A 239 8.17 -11.77 8.92
C LYS A 239 8.63 -11.30 7.53
N ALA A 240 7.83 -10.51 6.84
CA ALA A 240 8.21 -9.95 5.53
C ALA A 240 9.48 -9.10 5.62
N ILE A 241 9.59 -8.26 6.65
CA ILE A 241 10.78 -7.42 6.90
C ILE A 241 11.99 -8.30 7.25
N SER A 242 11.85 -9.30 8.12
CA SER A 242 12.94 -10.23 8.46
C SER A 242 13.43 -11.02 7.24
N ASP A 243 12.49 -11.51 6.41
CA ASP A 243 12.84 -12.19 5.16
C ASP A 243 13.60 -11.25 4.20
N TYR A 244 13.20 -9.97 4.11
CA TYR A 244 13.91 -8.93 3.35
C TYR A 244 15.33 -8.71 3.90
N GLN A 245 15.49 -8.58 5.20
CA GLN A 245 16.80 -8.35 5.85
C GLN A 245 17.79 -9.49 5.63
N ASN A 246 17.30 -10.70 5.44
CA ASN A 246 18.11 -11.89 5.21
C ASN A 246 18.48 -12.10 3.73
N ARG A 247 18.01 -11.25 2.80
CA ARG A 247 18.34 -11.36 1.37
C ARG A 247 19.62 -10.61 1.03
N ASN A 248 20.45 -11.22 0.18
CA ASN A 248 21.57 -10.54 -0.45
C ASN A 248 21.08 -9.75 -1.66
N ARG A 249 20.86 -8.45 -1.50
CA ARG A 249 20.43 -7.57 -2.59
C ARG A 249 21.59 -7.29 -3.57
N ARG A 250 21.43 -7.71 -4.80
CA ARG A 250 22.39 -7.45 -5.89
C ARG A 250 21.73 -6.50 -6.88
N PHE A 251 22.26 -5.28 -7.01
CA PHE A 251 21.75 -4.24 -7.92
C PHE A 251 22.40 -4.31 -9.31
N GLY A 252 22.67 -5.51 -9.83
CA GLY A 252 23.27 -5.69 -11.16
C GLY A 252 24.75 -5.33 -11.27
N GLY A 253 25.38 -4.82 -10.22
CA GLY A 253 26.82 -4.63 -10.10
C GLY A 253 27.49 -5.90 -9.56
N VAL A 254 28.59 -6.35 -10.19
CA VAL A 254 29.39 -7.50 -9.75
C VAL A 254 30.16 -7.12 -8.48
#